data_64daabff13ee1851946e5798bfa70ea7
#
_entry.id   64daabff13ee1851946e5798bfa70ea7
#
_cell.length_a   1.000
_cell.length_b   1.000
_cell.length_c   1.000
_cell.angle_alpha   90.00
_cell.angle_beta   90.00
_cell.angle_gamma   90.00
#
_symmetry.space_group_name_H-M   'P 1'
#
loop_
_entity.id
_entity.type
_entity.pdbx_description
1 polymer ?
#
loop_
_entity_poly.entity_id
_entity_poly.type
_entity_poly.pdbx_seq_one_letter_code
_entity_poly.pdbx_strand_id
1 'polypeptide(L)'
;MAAAAKSATNILIGKKFKDTERIDLPNQEESITVPIFSSALLDNGEKSLSVTHCQSGLSLDITRGLEIWAYIQLNKVTSLSGRIVENGFPDWLDFNAGYGVGKFESSGQPCISQFARELLCINLYPLLPKGFSIKVEIILPEGKDRALKTSNKAFGVVDGLSLIGTQAEAQISASPEQLKNCQDILNHKCSESTFDGCLTFVIGENGRELALKLGLPAKQIIKTGNWLGPLLVAAAENGVKKLLLFGYHGKLIKLSGGIFHTHHHLADGRLEILTSLAFREGISSDLIELISKSTSVENALLALELNNPKEVALIWGRMAKEIELKSRSYVNRYLSSTMEIGSVLFDRKRQIRWAGFKGLEQINSLGLILKS
;
A
#
# COMPACT_ATOMS: atom_id res chain seq x y z
N MET A 1 15.97 -7.97 0.02
CA MET A 1 16.12 -8.21 1.48
C MET A 1 16.27 -9.71 1.78
N ALA A 2 15.22 -10.53 1.67
CA ALA A 2 15.31 -11.96 1.98
C ALA A 2 16.39 -12.70 1.17
N ALA A 3 16.59 -12.35 -0.10
CA ALA A 3 17.63 -12.95 -0.93
C ALA A 3 19.05 -12.64 -0.41
N ALA A 4 19.32 -11.39 -0.05
CA ALA A 4 20.59 -11.04 0.57
C ALA A 4 20.79 -11.76 1.90
N ALA A 5 19.75 -11.81 2.75
CA ALA A 5 19.83 -12.54 4.03
C ALA A 5 20.07 -14.05 3.83
N LYS A 6 19.39 -14.67 2.85
CA LYS A 6 19.58 -16.09 2.51
C LYS A 6 20.99 -16.36 2.00
N SER A 7 21.49 -15.52 1.08
CA SER A 7 22.85 -15.64 0.55
C SER A 7 23.92 -15.48 1.63
N ALA A 8 23.79 -14.45 2.48
CA ALA A 8 24.70 -14.24 3.60
C ALA A 8 24.69 -15.45 4.58
N THR A 9 23.50 -15.99 4.89
CA THR A 9 23.39 -17.18 5.74
C THR A 9 24.03 -18.40 5.06
N ASN A 10 23.81 -18.59 3.76
CA ASN A 10 24.41 -19.72 3.02
C ASN A 10 25.94 -19.72 3.09
N ILE A 11 26.61 -18.58 2.87
CA ILE A 11 28.07 -18.53 2.96
C ILE A 11 28.56 -18.68 4.39
N LEU A 12 27.82 -18.17 5.38
CA LEU A 12 28.19 -18.30 6.80
C LEU A 12 28.16 -19.76 7.28
N ILE A 13 27.26 -20.58 6.75
CA ILE A 13 27.19 -22.02 7.03
C ILE A 13 28.07 -22.86 6.08
N GLY A 14 29.01 -22.23 5.37
CA GLY A 14 30.02 -22.90 4.55
C GLY A 14 29.60 -23.28 3.14
N LYS A 15 28.47 -22.79 2.63
CA LYS A 15 28.08 -23.00 1.23
C LYS A 15 28.82 -22.02 0.31
N LYS A 16 29.02 -22.43 -0.93
CA LYS A 16 29.63 -21.57 -1.96
C LYS A 16 28.70 -20.42 -2.33
N PHE A 17 29.28 -19.26 -2.65
CA PHE A 17 28.57 -18.12 -3.21
C PHE A 17 27.85 -18.51 -4.51
N LYS A 18 26.65 -17.98 -4.66
CA LYS A 18 25.86 -18.02 -5.90
C LYS A 18 25.46 -16.60 -6.25
N ASP A 19 25.48 -16.28 -7.53
CA ASP A 19 25.07 -14.99 -8.08
C ASP A 19 23.54 -14.78 -8.09
N THR A 20 22.80 -15.82 -7.72
CA THR A 20 21.34 -15.78 -7.59
C THR A 20 20.87 -16.60 -6.39
N GLU A 21 19.77 -16.19 -5.78
CA GLU A 21 19.07 -16.97 -4.75
C GLU A 21 17.62 -17.19 -5.13
N ARG A 22 17.16 -18.42 -4.95
CA ARG A 22 15.74 -18.77 -5.08
C ARG A 22 15.04 -18.43 -3.77
N ILE A 23 13.96 -17.63 -3.85
CA ILE A 23 13.17 -17.14 -2.71
C ILE A 23 11.77 -17.70 -2.80
N ASP A 24 11.39 -18.47 -1.79
CA ASP A 24 10.06 -19.01 -1.64
C ASP A 24 9.13 -17.92 -1.12
N LEU A 25 7.91 -17.83 -1.70
CA LEU A 25 6.94 -16.79 -1.38
C LEU A 25 5.93 -17.25 -0.34
N PRO A 26 5.53 -16.39 0.63
CA PRO A 26 4.46 -16.73 1.57
C PRO A 26 3.15 -17.02 0.83
N ASN A 27 2.49 -18.12 1.21
CA ASN A 27 1.18 -18.54 0.69
C ASN A 27 1.11 -18.81 -0.83
N GLN A 28 2.24 -19.08 -1.47
CA GLN A 28 2.32 -19.43 -2.90
C GLN A 28 3.21 -20.66 -3.06
N GLU A 29 2.87 -21.54 -4.01
CA GLU A 29 3.76 -22.64 -4.41
C GLU A 29 4.91 -22.15 -5.31
N GLU A 30 4.90 -20.87 -5.64
CA GLU A 30 5.85 -20.22 -6.54
C GLU A 30 7.06 -19.70 -5.77
N SER A 31 8.19 -19.71 -6.44
CA SER A 31 9.44 -19.09 -5.98
C SER A 31 9.99 -18.17 -7.07
N ILE A 32 10.66 -17.12 -6.64
CA ILE A 32 11.33 -16.17 -7.53
C ILE A 32 12.85 -16.31 -7.40
N THR A 33 13.56 -16.03 -8.48
CA THR A 33 15.04 -15.96 -8.49
C THR A 33 15.48 -14.52 -8.42
N VAL A 34 16.31 -14.20 -7.42
CA VAL A 34 16.79 -12.84 -7.16
C VAL A 34 18.31 -12.80 -7.31
N PRO A 35 18.87 -11.88 -8.13
CA PRO A 35 20.30 -11.70 -8.25
C PRO A 35 20.96 -11.26 -6.95
N ILE A 36 22.16 -11.80 -6.68
CA ILE A 36 23.04 -11.40 -5.57
C ILE A 36 24.28 -10.77 -6.18
N PHE A 37 24.55 -9.54 -5.79
CA PHE A 37 25.66 -8.77 -6.32
C PHE A 37 26.99 -9.22 -5.73
N SER A 38 27.03 -9.40 -4.40
CA SER A 38 28.20 -9.87 -3.69
C SER A 38 27.84 -10.53 -2.36
N SER A 39 28.74 -11.38 -1.88
CA SER A 39 28.69 -11.93 -0.53
C SER A 39 30.10 -12.15 0.00
N ALA A 40 30.30 -11.85 1.28
CA ALA A 40 31.59 -11.99 1.96
C ALA A 40 31.43 -12.51 3.39
N LEU A 41 32.41 -13.31 3.82
CA LEU A 41 32.60 -13.62 5.24
C LEU A 41 33.34 -12.45 5.90
N LEU A 42 32.96 -12.13 7.13
CA LEU A 42 33.52 -11.08 7.94
C LEU A 42 33.94 -11.67 9.30
N ASP A 43 34.78 -10.94 10.02
CA ASP A 43 35.20 -11.28 11.37
C ASP A 43 35.71 -12.74 11.49
N ASN A 44 36.65 -13.12 10.62
CA ASN A 44 37.20 -14.47 10.55
C ASN A 44 36.17 -15.59 10.36
N GLY A 45 35.05 -15.29 9.68
CA GLY A 45 33.99 -16.26 9.39
C GLY A 45 32.92 -16.35 10.49
N GLU A 46 32.91 -15.46 11.47
CA GLU A 46 31.84 -15.40 12.50
C GLU A 46 30.58 -14.67 11.97
N LYS A 47 30.74 -13.84 10.95
CA LYS A 47 29.69 -13.01 10.37
C LYS A 47 29.77 -13.03 8.84
N SER A 48 28.71 -12.58 8.23
CA SER A 48 28.65 -12.47 6.76
C SER A 48 27.84 -11.27 6.32
N LEU A 49 28.13 -10.80 5.13
CA LEU A 49 27.40 -9.73 4.45
C LEU A 49 27.07 -10.16 3.02
N SER A 50 25.85 -9.91 2.58
CA SER A 50 25.48 -10.02 1.18
C SER A 50 24.75 -8.79 0.70
N VAL A 51 24.95 -8.46 -0.57
CA VAL A 51 24.38 -7.28 -1.23
C VAL A 51 23.52 -7.71 -2.42
N THR A 52 22.33 -7.14 -2.51
CA THR A 52 21.44 -7.23 -3.67
C THR A 52 20.90 -5.85 -3.99
N HIS A 53 20.29 -5.70 -5.17
CA HIS A 53 19.64 -4.45 -5.58
C HIS A 53 18.13 -4.64 -5.68
N CYS A 54 17.39 -3.60 -5.34
CA CYS A 54 15.96 -3.57 -5.58
C CYS A 54 15.69 -3.49 -7.10
N GLN A 55 15.11 -4.54 -7.64
CA GLN A 55 14.69 -4.59 -9.04
C GLN A 55 13.23 -4.17 -9.16
N SER A 56 12.96 -2.88 -9.02
CA SER A 56 11.68 -2.33 -9.45
C SER A 56 11.74 -2.13 -10.96
N GLY A 57 10.75 -2.65 -11.70
CA GLY A 57 10.71 -2.61 -13.16
C GLY A 57 10.88 -1.20 -13.77
N LEU A 58 10.26 -0.91 -14.92
CA LEU A 58 10.35 0.37 -15.65
C LEU A 58 9.64 1.55 -14.95
N SER A 59 9.19 1.41 -13.70
CA SER A 59 8.40 2.41 -12.99
C SER A 59 9.26 3.51 -12.38
N LEU A 60 8.62 4.64 -12.08
CA LEU A 60 9.14 5.77 -11.29
C LEU A 60 9.33 5.41 -9.80
N ASP A 61 9.63 4.15 -9.49
CA ASP A 61 9.83 3.69 -8.12
C ASP A 61 11.16 4.25 -7.57
N ILE A 62 11.07 5.00 -6.50
CA ILE A 62 12.23 5.59 -5.84
C ILE A 62 13.19 4.56 -5.24
N THR A 63 12.74 3.30 -5.07
CA THR A 63 13.59 2.22 -4.59
C THR A 63 14.38 1.52 -5.69
N ARG A 64 14.16 1.89 -6.96
CA ARG A 64 14.87 1.30 -8.09
C ARG A 64 16.38 1.41 -7.94
N GLY A 65 17.07 0.27 -8.07
CA GLY A 65 18.52 0.17 -7.93
C GLY A 65 19.04 0.40 -6.52
N LEU A 66 18.15 0.56 -5.51
CA LEU A 66 18.56 0.68 -4.12
C LEU A 66 19.34 -0.56 -3.69
N GLU A 67 20.54 -0.37 -3.18
CA GLU A 67 21.30 -1.43 -2.56
C GLU A 67 20.63 -1.87 -1.25
N ILE A 68 20.57 -3.18 -1.07
CA ILE A 68 20.05 -3.83 0.13
C ILE A 68 21.13 -4.75 0.64
N TRP A 69 21.66 -4.42 1.80
CA TRP A 69 22.67 -5.22 2.48
C TRP A 69 22.01 -6.03 3.58
N ALA A 70 22.39 -7.29 3.70
CA ALA A 70 22.01 -8.15 4.81
C ALA A 70 23.26 -8.64 5.53
N TYR A 71 23.38 -8.24 6.78
CA TYR A 71 24.42 -8.66 7.67
C TYR A 71 23.89 -9.77 8.57
N ILE A 72 24.60 -10.90 8.64
CA ILE A 72 24.17 -12.10 9.36
C ILE A 72 25.22 -12.52 10.37
N GLN A 73 24.74 -12.91 11.54
CA GLN A 73 25.51 -13.53 12.60
C GLN A 73 24.75 -14.73 13.16
N LEU A 74 25.46 -15.82 13.48
CA LEU A 74 24.89 -16.96 14.16
C LEU A 74 25.26 -16.92 15.65
N ASN A 75 24.26 -16.99 16.52
CA ASN A 75 24.45 -17.00 17.96
C ASN A 75 24.10 -18.39 18.53
N LYS A 76 24.99 -18.97 19.36
CA LYS A 76 24.68 -20.20 20.08
C LYS A 76 23.56 -19.96 21.09
N VAL A 77 22.58 -20.86 21.14
CA VAL A 77 21.46 -20.80 22.07
C VAL A 77 21.27 -22.16 22.75
N THR A 78 20.81 -22.13 23.97
CA THR A 78 20.59 -23.37 24.75
C THR A 78 19.28 -24.06 24.41
N SER A 79 18.25 -23.27 24.07
CA SER A 79 16.95 -23.78 23.65
C SER A 79 16.21 -22.75 22.80
N LEU A 80 15.40 -23.20 21.88
CA LEU A 80 14.49 -22.40 21.06
C LEU A 80 13.08 -22.97 21.21
N SER A 81 12.10 -22.11 21.43
CA SER A 81 10.69 -22.49 21.59
C SER A 81 9.86 -22.27 20.34
N GLY A 82 10.39 -21.54 19.36
CA GLY A 82 9.66 -21.09 18.17
C GLY A 82 8.57 -20.06 18.47
N ARG A 83 8.52 -19.52 19.69
CA ARG A 83 7.53 -18.50 20.09
C ARG A 83 7.84 -17.16 19.43
N ILE A 84 6.79 -16.45 19.03
CA ILE A 84 6.92 -15.09 18.53
C ILE A 84 7.21 -14.16 19.71
N VAL A 85 8.29 -13.38 19.58
CA VAL A 85 8.71 -12.38 20.56
C VAL A 85 8.13 -10.99 20.21
N GLU A 86 8.34 -10.00 21.08
CA GLU A 86 7.74 -8.66 20.97
C GLU A 86 7.96 -7.95 19.62
N ASN A 87 9.07 -8.22 18.94
CA ASN A 87 9.35 -7.67 17.61
C ASN A 87 8.58 -8.34 16.46
N GLY A 88 7.74 -9.36 16.76
CA GLY A 88 6.92 -10.08 15.80
C GLY A 88 7.67 -11.14 14.99
N PHE A 89 8.88 -11.52 15.40
CA PHE A 89 9.64 -12.64 14.83
C PHE A 89 9.69 -13.82 15.82
N PRO A 90 9.92 -15.05 15.34
CA PRO A 90 10.19 -16.19 16.23
C PRO A 90 11.55 -16.01 16.95
N ASP A 91 11.70 -16.61 18.12
CA ASP A 91 12.87 -16.50 19.00
C ASP A 91 14.21 -16.97 18.38
N TRP A 92 14.16 -17.69 17.26
CA TRP A 92 15.35 -18.08 16.51
C TRP A 92 15.83 -17.01 15.51
N LEU A 93 15.05 -15.94 15.28
CA LEU A 93 15.36 -14.87 14.34
C LEU A 93 15.34 -13.51 15.04
N ASP A 94 16.52 -12.97 15.31
CA ASP A 94 16.70 -11.61 15.83
C ASP A 94 16.87 -10.63 14.67
N PHE A 95 15.85 -9.78 14.44
CA PHE A 95 15.83 -8.81 13.35
C PHE A 95 16.16 -7.40 13.83
N ASN A 96 17.16 -6.79 13.20
CA ASN A 96 17.57 -5.42 13.44
C ASN A 96 17.41 -4.55 12.19
N ALA A 97 16.84 -3.36 12.38
CA ALA A 97 16.83 -2.31 11.39
C ALA A 97 18.17 -1.55 11.48
N GLY A 98 19.04 -1.79 10.53
CA GLY A 98 20.30 -1.08 10.36
C GLY A 98 20.12 0.31 9.73
N TYR A 99 21.24 0.92 9.32
CA TYR A 99 21.23 2.24 8.72
C TYR A 99 20.26 2.33 7.51
N GLY A 100 19.48 3.39 7.45
CA GLY A 100 18.54 3.67 6.35
C GLY A 100 17.26 2.85 6.34
N VAL A 101 17.06 1.93 7.29
CA VAL A 101 15.78 1.24 7.50
C VAL A 101 14.92 2.04 8.46
N GLY A 102 13.67 2.31 8.05
CA GLY A 102 12.72 3.12 8.80
C GLY A 102 12.25 2.46 10.09
N LYS A 103 12.07 3.27 11.13
CA LYS A 103 11.55 2.90 12.44
C LYS A 103 10.36 3.77 12.80
N PHE A 104 9.43 3.25 13.57
CA PHE A 104 8.35 4.06 14.13
C PHE A 104 8.90 4.99 15.21
N GLU A 105 8.69 6.30 15.08
CA GLU A 105 9.16 7.31 16.02
C GLU A 105 8.63 7.07 17.44
N SER A 106 7.38 6.60 17.56
CA SER A 106 6.71 6.35 18.84
C SER A 106 7.25 5.16 19.63
N SER A 107 7.79 4.12 18.95
CA SER A 107 8.19 2.87 19.60
C SER A 107 9.65 2.47 19.36
N GLY A 108 10.33 3.13 18.41
CA GLY A 108 11.65 2.71 17.94
C GLY A 108 11.66 1.38 17.17
N GLN A 109 10.53 0.71 17.03
CA GLN A 109 10.42 -0.57 16.36
C GLN A 109 10.61 -0.44 14.85
N PRO A 110 11.24 -1.43 14.17
CA PRO A 110 11.37 -1.45 12.73
C PRO A 110 10.01 -1.36 12.00
N CYS A 111 9.91 -0.47 11.00
CA CYS A 111 8.75 -0.42 10.14
C CYS A 111 8.84 -1.51 9.07
N ILE A 112 8.42 -2.71 9.43
CA ILE A 112 8.45 -3.92 8.59
C ILE A 112 7.06 -4.57 8.52
N SER A 113 6.61 -4.91 7.30
CA SER A 113 5.31 -5.55 7.07
C SER A 113 5.29 -7.02 7.52
N GLN A 114 4.10 -7.55 7.75
CA GLN A 114 3.92 -8.99 8.06
C GLN A 114 4.46 -9.87 6.93
N PHE A 115 4.16 -9.54 5.67
CA PHE A 115 4.68 -10.25 4.50
C PHE A 115 6.22 -10.30 4.49
N ALA A 116 6.89 -9.18 4.78
CA ALA A 116 8.35 -9.12 4.81
C ALA A 116 8.95 -9.97 5.95
N ARG A 117 8.26 -10.06 7.10
CA ARG A 117 8.64 -10.96 8.20
C ARG A 117 8.50 -12.42 7.80
N GLU A 118 7.36 -12.81 7.25
CA GLU A 118 7.10 -14.17 6.78
C GLU A 118 8.10 -14.58 5.70
N LEU A 119 8.40 -13.68 4.76
CA LEU A 119 9.37 -13.91 3.70
C LEU A 119 10.78 -14.20 4.25
N LEU A 120 11.22 -13.50 5.30
CA LEU A 120 12.47 -13.80 5.97
C LEU A 120 12.41 -15.17 6.66
N CYS A 121 11.34 -15.43 7.41
CA CYS A 121 11.20 -16.66 8.16
C CYS A 121 11.23 -17.90 7.27
N ILE A 122 10.44 -17.96 6.22
CA ILE A 122 10.36 -19.16 5.35
C ILE A 122 11.67 -19.43 4.61
N ASN A 123 12.45 -18.38 4.29
CA ASN A 123 13.71 -18.54 3.56
C ASN A 123 14.93 -18.74 4.44
N LEU A 124 14.87 -18.37 5.73
CA LEU A 124 16.00 -18.53 6.66
C LEU A 124 15.84 -19.75 7.56
N TYR A 125 14.61 -20.12 7.94
CA TYR A 125 14.40 -21.29 8.82
C TYR A 125 15.03 -22.59 8.30
N PRO A 126 14.94 -22.93 7.01
CA PRO A 126 15.60 -24.14 6.48
C PRO A 126 17.13 -24.12 6.54
N LEU A 127 17.72 -22.96 6.80
CA LEU A 127 19.18 -22.76 6.91
C LEU A 127 19.66 -22.69 8.36
N LEU A 128 18.75 -22.69 9.32
CA LEU A 128 19.07 -22.55 10.74
C LEU A 128 19.84 -23.77 11.26
N PRO A 129 21.12 -23.61 11.70
CA PRO A 129 21.85 -24.72 12.27
C PRO A 129 21.30 -25.10 13.65
N LYS A 130 21.36 -26.36 14.00
CA LYS A 130 20.89 -26.86 15.29
C LYS A 130 21.69 -26.21 16.45
N GLY A 131 20.98 -25.66 17.43
CA GLY A 131 21.57 -24.97 18.56
C GLY A 131 22.03 -23.53 18.29
N PHE A 132 21.54 -22.91 17.21
CA PHE A 132 21.83 -21.52 16.89
C PHE A 132 20.56 -20.72 16.66
N SER A 133 20.62 -19.40 16.85
CA SER A 133 19.71 -18.40 16.33
C SER A 133 20.41 -17.57 15.26
N ILE A 134 19.62 -16.97 14.37
CA ILE A 134 20.12 -16.10 13.31
C ILE A 134 19.83 -14.65 13.69
N LYS A 135 20.88 -13.83 13.78
CA LYS A 135 20.74 -12.38 13.87
C LYS A 135 20.86 -11.80 12.47
N VAL A 136 19.85 -11.03 12.06
CA VAL A 136 19.76 -10.36 10.76
C VAL A 136 19.73 -8.86 10.98
N GLU A 137 20.62 -8.13 10.32
CA GLU A 137 20.56 -6.69 10.21
C GLU A 137 20.42 -6.30 8.75
N ILE A 138 19.38 -5.55 8.42
CA ILE A 138 19.16 -5.02 7.07
C ILE A 138 19.62 -3.57 7.02
N ILE A 139 20.45 -3.24 6.04
CA ILE A 139 21.01 -1.92 5.82
C ILE A 139 20.61 -1.45 4.43
N LEU A 140 20.18 -0.20 4.33
CA LEU A 140 19.85 0.48 3.08
C LEU A 140 20.74 1.73 2.98
N PRO A 141 21.92 1.66 2.33
CA PRO A 141 22.89 2.77 2.35
C PRO A 141 22.30 4.12 1.94
N GLU A 142 21.46 4.13 0.93
CA GLU A 142 20.75 5.35 0.46
C GLU A 142 19.36 5.53 1.10
N GLY A 143 19.01 4.69 2.08
CA GLY A 143 17.65 4.61 2.62
C GLY A 143 17.17 5.91 3.26
N LYS A 144 18.04 6.64 3.97
CA LYS A 144 17.70 7.93 4.58
C LYS A 144 17.38 9.00 3.54
N ASP A 145 18.23 9.13 2.52
CA ASP A 145 18.07 10.15 1.48
C ASP A 145 16.83 9.88 0.63
N ARG A 146 16.58 8.61 0.29
CA ARG A 146 15.38 8.22 -0.45
C ARG A 146 14.11 8.37 0.39
N ALA A 147 14.17 8.15 1.69
CA ALA A 147 13.04 8.34 2.60
C ALA A 147 12.53 9.79 2.64
N LEU A 148 13.41 10.79 2.45
CA LEU A 148 13.03 12.21 2.37
C LEU A 148 12.08 12.50 1.20
N LYS A 149 12.11 11.67 0.16
CA LYS A 149 11.24 11.76 -1.02
C LYS A 149 9.93 10.96 -0.86
N THR A 150 9.66 10.42 0.33
CA THR A 150 8.47 9.63 0.65
C THR A 150 7.58 10.33 1.67
N SER A 151 6.39 9.79 1.86
CA SER A 151 5.51 10.23 2.95
C SER A 151 5.81 9.52 4.29
N ASN A 152 6.94 8.83 4.45
CA ASN A 152 7.26 8.06 5.65
C ASN A 152 7.17 8.90 6.93
N LYS A 153 7.73 10.12 6.90
CA LYS A 153 7.70 11.05 8.04
C LYS A 153 6.26 11.41 8.45
N ALA A 154 5.37 11.63 7.49
CA ALA A 154 3.95 11.89 7.76
C ALA A 154 3.23 10.69 8.40
N PHE A 155 3.84 9.50 8.33
CA PHE A 155 3.34 8.28 8.95
C PHE A 155 4.08 7.91 10.25
N GLY A 156 4.87 8.85 10.79
CA GLY A 156 5.67 8.62 11.99
C GLY A 156 6.79 7.61 11.79
N VAL A 157 7.28 7.46 10.55
CA VAL A 157 8.43 6.61 10.25
C VAL A 157 9.65 7.50 10.01
N VAL A 158 10.66 7.32 10.81
CA VAL A 158 11.93 8.07 10.80
C VAL A 158 13.11 7.17 10.44
N ASP A 159 14.27 7.76 10.27
CA ASP A 159 15.58 7.12 10.03
C ASP A 159 15.76 6.36 8.71
N GLY A 160 14.74 6.25 7.86
CA GLY A 160 14.89 5.56 6.58
C GLY A 160 13.61 5.09 5.91
N LEU A 161 13.78 4.14 5.00
CA LEU A 161 12.68 3.53 4.25
C LEU A 161 12.02 2.41 5.05
N SER A 162 10.69 2.37 5.01
CA SER A 162 9.92 1.23 5.53
C SER A 162 10.15 -0.02 4.68
N LEU A 163 10.30 -1.17 5.33
CA LEU A 163 10.31 -2.48 4.69
C LEU A 163 8.86 -2.97 4.53
N ILE A 164 8.10 -2.25 3.72
CA ILE A 164 6.68 -2.54 3.46
C ILE A 164 6.52 -3.19 2.09
N GLY A 165 5.66 -4.17 2.03
CA GLY A 165 5.24 -4.85 0.83
C GLY A 165 4.19 -5.87 1.21
N THR A 166 3.24 -6.12 0.33
CA THR A 166 2.22 -7.15 0.49
C THR A 166 2.46 -8.34 -0.44
N GLN A 167 3.50 -8.22 -1.27
CA GLN A 167 3.91 -9.22 -2.26
C GLN A 167 5.37 -9.01 -2.66
N ALA A 168 6.00 -10.05 -3.21
CA ALA A 168 7.42 -10.05 -3.58
C ALA A 168 7.74 -9.21 -4.81
N GLU A 169 6.79 -9.09 -5.73
CA GLU A 169 6.92 -8.27 -6.91
C GLU A 169 6.33 -6.88 -6.67
N ALA A 170 7.08 -5.84 -7.01
CA ALA A 170 6.54 -4.50 -7.04
C ALA A 170 5.46 -4.45 -8.12
N GLN A 171 4.21 -4.26 -7.72
CA GLN A 171 3.19 -3.91 -8.71
C GLN A 171 3.61 -2.59 -9.35
N ILE A 172 3.83 -2.63 -10.65
CA ILE A 172 4.09 -1.44 -11.46
C ILE A 172 2.77 -0.66 -11.51
N SER A 173 2.48 0.07 -10.43
CA SER A 173 1.17 0.72 -10.19
C SER A 173 0.87 1.86 -11.17
N ALA A 174 1.80 2.16 -12.06
CA ALA A 174 1.66 3.13 -13.13
C ALA A 174 1.97 2.54 -14.52
N SER A 175 2.12 1.21 -14.68
CA SER A 175 2.39 0.63 -15.98
C SER A 175 1.11 0.51 -16.83
N PRO A 176 1.24 0.66 -18.16
CA PRO A 176 0.16 0.38 -19.09
C PRO A 176 -0.39 -1.06 -18.99
N GLU A 177 0.46 -2.03 -18.63
CA GLU A 177 0.07 -3.44 -18.44
C GLU A 177 -0.89 -3.60 -17.28
N GLN A 178 -0.71 -2.87 -16.19
CA GLN A 178 -1.65 -2.90 -15.06
C GLN A 178 -3.03 -2.37 -15.49
N LEU A 179 -3.06 -1.30 -16.29
CA LEU A 179 -4.32 -0.80 -16.84
C LEU A 179 -4.98 -1.88 -17.71
N LYS A 180 -4.22 -2.50 -18.61
CA LYS A 180 -4.71 -3.56 -19.49
C LYS A 180 -5.27 -4.73 -18.68
N ASN A 181 -4.55 -5.22 -17.68
CA ASN A 181 -5.04 -6.30 -16.80
C ASN A 181 -6.34 -5.93 -16.10
N CYS A 182 -6.46 -4.69 -15.59
CA CYS A 182 -7.70 -4.23 -14.97
C CYS A 182 -8.86 -4.14 -15.99
N GLN A 183 -8.58 -3.71 -17.23
CA GLN A 183 -9.57 -3.67 -18.32
C GLN A 183 -10.01 -5.08 -18.71
N ASP A 184 -9.10 -6.03 -18.81
CA ASP A 184 -9.40 -7.44 -19.13
C ASP A 184 -10.30 -8.06 -18.06
N ILE A 185 -10.00 -7.83 -16.78
CA ILE A 185 -10.84 -8.26 -15.64
C ILE A 185 -12.23 -7.62 -15.72
N LEU A 186 -12.31 -6.33 -16.03
CA LEU A 186 -13.57 -5.61 -16.17
C LEU A 186 -14.41 -6.18 -17.31
N ASN A 187 -13.81 -6.33 -18.50
CA ASN A 187 -14.46 -6.90 -19.67
C ASN A 187 -15.00 -8.29 -19.40
N HIS A 188 -14.18 -9.15 -18.78
CA HIS A 188 -14.58 -10.50 -18.39
C HIS A 188 -15.80 -10.48 -17.45
N LYS A 189 -15.78 -9.69 -16.38
CA LYS A 189 -16.88 -9.58 -15.42
C LYS A 189 -18.17 -9.07 -16.07
N CYS A 190 -18.07 -8.08 -16.97
CA CYS A 190 -19.23 -7.54 -17.67
C CYS A 190 -19.81 -8.51 -18.70
N SER A 191 -19.02 -9.46 -19.23
CA SER A 191 -19.46 -10.48 -20.17
C SER A 191 -20.09 -11.71 -19.52
N GLU A 192 -19.97 -11.87 -18.18
CA GLU A 192 -20.57 -12.99 -17.46
C GLU A 192 -22.11 -12.94 -17.53
N SER A 193 -22.77 -14.08 -17.72
CA SER A 193 -24.24 -14.18 -17.71
C SER A 193 -24.88 -13.75 -16.38
N THR A 194 -24.09 -13.74 -15.29
CA THR A 194 -24.51 -13.33 -13.95
C THR A 194 -24.28 -11.84 -13.68
N PHE A 195 -23.80 -11.08 -14.67
CA PHE A 195 -23.58 -9.65 -14.52
C PHE A 195 -24.92 -8.90 -14.40
N ASP A 196 -25.06 -8.17 -13.29
CA ASP A 196 -26.28 -7.46 -12.91
C ASP A 196 -26.26 -5.94 -13.25
N GLY A 197 -25.24 -5.50 -13.96
CA GLY A 197 -25.01 -4.08 -14.28
C GLY A 197 -24.35 -3.28 -13.16
N CYS A 198 -23.91 -3.92 -12.08
CA CYS A 198 -23.32 -3.27 -10.90
C CYS A 198 -21.85 -3.65 -10.73
N LEU A 199 -20.99 -2.66 -10.48
CA LEU A 199 -19.59 -2.87 -10.11
C LEU A 199 -19.18 -2.00 -8.91
N THR A 200 -18.16 -2.46 -8.19
CA THR A 200 -17.50 -1.71 -7.13
C THR A 200 -16.01 -1.61 -7.43
N PHE A 201 -15.52 -0.39 -7.63
CA PHE A 201 -14.10 -0.13 -7.80
C PHE A 201 -13.44 0.14 -6.45
N VAL A 202 -12.42 -0.66 -6.12
CA VAL A 202 -11.64 -0.49 -4.88
C VAL A 202 -10.19 -0.17 -5.21
N ILE A 203 -9.58 0.73 -4.42
CA ILE A 203 -8.17 1.11 -4.57
C ILE A 203 -7.35 0.40 -3.51
N GLY A 204 -6.53 -0.55 -3.95
CA GLY A 204 -5.64 -1.32 -3.08
C GLY A 204 -6.33 -2.43 -2.27
N GLU A 205 -5.53 -3.25 -1.59
CA GLU A 205 -6.02 -4.43 -0.89
C GLU A 205 -6.86 -4.06 0.34
N ASN A 206 -6.47 -3.04 1.09
CA ASN A 206 -7.24 -2.55 2.24
C ASN A 206 -8.68 -2.16 1.87
N GLY A 207 -8.87 -1.55 0.69
CA GLY A 207 -10.20 -1.23 0.18
C GLY A 207 -11.01 -2.48 -0.14
N ARG A 208 -10.37 -3.49 -0.75
CA ARG A 208 -11.00 -4.76 -1.08
C ARG A 208 -11.46 -5.53 0.16
N GLU A 209 -10.57 -5.70 1.14
CA GLU A 209 -10.89 -6.37 2.40
C GLU A 209 -12.06 -5.67 3.13
N LEU A 210 -12.02 -4.35 3.20
CA LEU A 210 -13.07 -3.57 3.89
C LEU A 210 -14.41 -3.64 3.15
N ALA A 211 -14.41 -3.62 1.82
CA ALA A 211 -15.60 -3.78 1.00
C ALA A 211 -16.26 -5.15 1.21
N LEU A 212 -15.46 -6.22 1.24
CA LEU A 212 -15.94 -7.58 1.55
C LEU A 212 -16.48 -7.68 2.99
N LYS A 213 -15.79 -7.08 3.95
CA LYS A 213 -16.23 -7.05 5.36
C LYS A 213 -17.54 -6.29 5.54
N LEU A 214 -17.77 -5.24 4.75
CA LEU A 214 -19.05 -4.53 4.72
C LEU A 214 -20.19 -5.38 4.15
N GLY A 215 -19.87 -6.41 3.39
CA GLY A 215 -20.86 -7.28 2.72
C GLY A 215 -21.10 -6.94 1.24
N LEU A 216 -20.24 -6.13 0.63
CA LEU A 216 -20.32 -5.87 -0.81
C LEU A 216 -20.08 -7.17 -1.60
N PRO A 217 -20.90 -7.45 -2.65
CA PRO A 217 -20.78 -8.69 -3.40
C PRO A 217 -19.42 -8.87 -4.05
N ALA A 218 -18.69 -9.93 -3.73
CA ALA A 218 -17.35 -10.20 -4.25
C ALA A 218 -17.28 -10.22 -5.79
N LYS A 219 -18.37 -10.71 -6.43
CA LYS A 219 -18.49 -10.73 -7.90
C LYS A 219 -18.49 -9.32 -8.53
N GLN A 220 -18.92 -8.29 -7.81
CA GLN A 220 -18.96 -6.91 -8.29
C GLN A 220 -17.65 -6.15 -8.03
N ILE A 221 -16.75 -6.66 -7.17
CA ILE A 221 -15.55 -5.93 -6.76
C ILE A 221 -14.44 -6.07 -7.80
N ILE A 222 -13.88 -4.93 -8.23
CA ILE A 222 -12.68 -4.83 -9.06
C ILE A 222 -11.64 -3.96 -8.36
N LYS A 223 -10.42 -4.48 -8.23
CA LYS A 223 -9.27 -3.71 -7.73
C LYS A 223 -8.65 -2.93 -8.89
N THR A 224 -8.81 -1.61 -8.89
CA THR A 224 -8.48 -0.75 -10.04
C THR A 224 -7.05 -0.21 -10.05
N GLY A 225 -6.29 -0.36 -8.96
CA GLY A 225 -5.01 0.33 -8.84
C GLY A 225 -5.18 1.85 -8.92
N ASN A 226 -4.30 2.52 -9.68
CA ASN A 226 -4.29 3.99 -9.78
C ASN A 226 -4.97 4.54 -11.06
N TRP A 227 -5.40 3.69 -11.98
CA TRP A 227 -5.92 4.04 -13.32
C TRP A 227 -7.43 4.24 -13.35
N LEU A 228 -7.97 5.07 -12.47
CA LEU A 228 -9.44 5.23 -12.35
C LEU A 228 -10.09 5.84 -13.58
N GLY A 229 -9.47 6.83 -14.20
CA GLY A 229 -10.07 7.52 -15.36
C GLY A 229 -10.39 6.58 -16.52
N PRO A 230 -9.42 5.90 -17.12
CA PRO A 230 -9.66 4.94 -18.20
C PRO A 230 -10.64 3.82 -17.81
N LEU A 231 -10.60 3.35 -16.57
CA LEU A 231 -11.48 2.28 -16.08
C LEU A 231 -12.92 2.76 -15.89
N LEU A 232 -13.14 4.02 -15.51
CA LEU A 232 -14.49 4.62 -15.48
C LEU A 232 -15.12 4.66 -16.87
N VAL A 233 -14.34 5.04 -17.88
CA VAL A 233 -14.80 5.05 -19.28
C VAL A 233 -15.09 3.64 -19.75
N ALA A 234 -14.16 2.71 -19.54
CA ALA A 234 -14.34 1.30 -19.90
C ALA A 234 -15.56 0.65 -19.22
N ALA A 235 -15.85 0.99 -17.96
CA ALA A 235 -17.06 0.51 -17.28
C ALA A 235 -18.32 1.01 -17.99
N ALA A 236 -18.36 2.27 -18.37
CA ALA A 236 -19.50 2.83 -19.08
C ALA A 236 -19.66 2.23 -20.51
N GLU A 237 -18.55 1.99 -21.23
CA GLU A 237 -18.55 1.31 -22.54
C GLU A 237 -19.06 -0.13 -22.44
N ASN A 238 -18.80 -0.82 -21.33
CA ASN A 238 -19.28 -2.18 -21.05
C ASN A 238 -20.70 -2.23 -20.46
N GLY A 239 -21.44 -1.12 -20.48
CA GLY A 239 -22.85 -1.09 -20.08
C GLY A 239 -23.08 -1.19 -18.56
N VAL A 240 -22.10 -0.85 -17.74
CA VAL A 240 -22.28 -0.74 -16.27
C VAL A 240 -23.32 0.34 -15.99
N LYS A 241 -24.33 -0.01 -15.19
CA LYS A 241 -25.44 0.90 -14.82
C LYS A 241 -25.16 1.60 -13.49
N LYS A 242 -24.57 0.88 -12.53
CA LYS A 242 -24.23 1.40 -11.21
C LYS A 242 -22.79 1.07 -10.88
N LEU A 243 -22.00 2.09 -10.55
CA LEU A 243 -20.60 1.95 -10.16
C LEU A 243 -20.38 2.59 -8.80
N LEU A 244 -19.86 1.84 -7.85
CA LEU A 244 -19.48 2.33 -6.53
C LEU A 244 -17.96 2.53 -6.48
N LEU A 245 -17.51 3.76 -6.18
CA LEU A 245 -16.13 4.07 -5.83
C LEU A 245 -15.94 3.90 -4.32
N PHE A 246 -15.18 2.88 -3.92
CA PHE A 246 -14.98 2.56 -2.52
C PHE A 246 -13.50 2.66 -2.15
N GLY A 247 -13.13 3.59 -1.28
CA GLY A 247 -11.71 3.77 -1.01
C GLY A 247 -11.34 4.70 0.13
N TYR A 248 -10.03 4.71 0.43
CA TYR A 248 -9.43 5.62 1.40
C TYR A 248 -9.57 7.07 0.93
N HIS A 249 -10.09 7.94 1.82
CA HIS A 249 -10.38 9.34 1.49
C HIS A 249 -9.16 10.09 0.96
N GLY A 250 -7.96 9.81 1.50
CA GLY A 250 -6.71 10.43 1.06
C GLY A 250 -6.25 10.05 -0.35
N LYS A 251 -6.86 9.02 -0.98
CA LYS A 251 -6.66 8.72 -2.40
C LYS A 251 -7.80 9.23 -3.28
N LEU A 252 -9.04 9.01 -2.85
CA LEU A 252 -10.22 9.39 -3.62
C LEU A 252 -10.44 10.90 -3.70
N ILE A 253 -9.90 11.67 -2.77
CA ILE A 253 -9.92 13.15 -2.83
C ILE A 253 -9.41 13.70 -4.16
N LYS A 254 -8.46 13.04 -4.82
CA LYS A 254 -7.94 13.46 -6.12
C LYS A 254 -9.03 13.56 -7.19
N LEU A 255 -9.99 12.64 -7.16
CA LEU A 255 -11.12 12.65 -8.10
C LEU A 255 -12.01 13.88 -7.90
N SER A 256 -12.19 14.34 -6.64
CA SER A 256 -12.95 15.56 -6.39
C SER A 256 -12.29 16.82 -6.97
N GLY A 257 -10.98 16.78 -7.21
CA GLY A 257 -10.22 17.78 -7.95
C GLY A 257 -10.14 17.55 -9.45
N GLY A 258 -10.71 16.43 -9.96
CA GLY A 258 -10.64 16.08 -11.39
C GLY A 258 -9.36 15.33 -11.78
N ILE A 259 -8.58 14.82 -10.82
CA ILE A 259 -7.37 14.03 -11.05
C ILE A 259 -7.74 12.54 -10.98
N PHE A 260 -7.83 11.87 -12.14
CA PHE A 260 -8.29 10.49 -12.27
C PHE A 260 -7.19 9.44 -12.34
N HIS A 261 -5.95 9.84 -12.09
CA HIS A 261 -4.82 8.96 -11.83
C HIS A 261 -4.34 9.19 -10.39
N THR A 262 -4.50 8.21 -9.51
CA THR A 262 -4.29 8.41 -8.07
C THR A 262 -2.85 8.23 -7.60
N HIS A 263 -1.91 7.89 -8.50
CA HIS A 263 -0.49 7.76 -8.16
C HIS A 263 0.10 9.11 -7.75
N HIS A 264 0.74 9.18 -6.60
CA HIS A 264 1.19 10.44 -6.00
C HIS A 264 2.36 11.12 -6.74
N HIS A 265 3.20 10.35 -7.46
CA HIS A 265 4.29 10.90 -8.26
C HIS A 265 3.83 11.53 -9.58
N LEU A 266 2.65 11.19 -10.08
CA LEU A 266 2.15 11.75 -11.34
C LEU A 266 1.38 13.05 -11.13
N ALA A 267 0.63 13.13 -10.07
CA ALA A 267 -0.08 14.34 -9.67
C ALA A 267 -0.40 14.26 -8.19
N ASP A 268 -0.01 15.26 -7.44
CA ASP A 268 -0.47 15.47 -6.07
C ASP A 268 -1.07 16.87 -5.98
N GLY A 269 -2.15 17.04 -5.34
CA GLY A 269 -2.86 18.30 -5.14
C GLY A 269 -3.90 18.11 -4.06
N ARG A 270 -3.69 17.11 -3.19
CA ARG A 270 -4.67 16.67 -2.21
C ARG A 270 -5.02 17.74 -1.18
N LEU A 271 -4.04 18.49 -0.70
CA LEU A 271 -4.26 19.56 0.28
C LEU A 271 -4.85 20.80 -0.39
N GLU A 272 -4.43 21.13 -1.60
CA GLU A 272 -4.98 22.20 -2.43
C GLU A 272 -6.47 21.92 -2.73
N ILE A 273 -6.81 20.69 -3.08
CA ILE A 273 -8.19 20.27 -3.30
C ILE A 273 -8.99 20.39 -2.00
N LEU A 274 -8.46 19.87 -0.87
CA LEU A 274 -9.14 19.94 0.42
C LEU A 274 -9.37 21.39 0.86
N THR A 275 -8.36 22.24 0.72
CA THR A 275 -8.42 23.68 1.01
C THR A 275 -9.50 24.36 0.15
N SER A 276 -9.55 24.04 -1.14
CA SER A 276 -10.58 24.56 -2.05
C SER A 276 -11.99 24.09 -1.68
N LEU A 277 -12.14 22.83 -1.26
CA LEU A 277 -13.43 22.32 -0.80
C LEU A 277 -13.88 23.03 0.50
N ALA A 278 -12.97 23.20 1.46
CA ALA A 278 -13.23 23.93 2.70
C ALA A 278 -13.67 25.38 2.44
N PHE A 279 -12.97 26.07 1.53
CA PHE A 279 -13.36 27.42 1.12
C PHE A 279 -14.77 27.48 0.53
N ARG A 280 -15.14 26.54 -0.32
CA ARG A 280 -16.48 26.45 -0.95
C ARG A 280 -17.60 26.16 0.05
N GLU A 281 -17.29 25.51 1.16
CA GLU A 281 -18.23 25.26 2.25
C GLU A 281 -18.30 26.42 3.27
N GLY A 282 -17.59 27.54 3.01
CA GLY A 282 -17.62 28.72 3.87
C GLY A 282 -16.89 28.51 5.21
N ILE A 283 -15.93 27.61 5.26
CA ILE A 283 -15.12 27.35 6.46
C ILE A 283 -14.28 28.58 6.79
N SER A 284 -14.06 28.87 8.07
CA SER A 284 -13.28 30.01 8.53
C SER A 284 -11.84 30.00 8.01
N SER A 285 -11.27 31.19 7.81
CA SER A 285 -9.90 31.35 7.30
C SER A 285 -8.86 30.62 8.16
N ASP A 286 -9.02 30.63 9.48
CA ASP A 286 -8.08 29.96 10.39
C ASP A 286 -8.06 28.45 10.19
N LEU A 287 -9.22 27.83 9.97
CA LEU A 287 -9.32 26.39 9.71
C LEU A 287 -8.83 26.05 8.30
N ILE A 288 -9.05 26.93 7.31
CA ILE A 288 -8.49 26.78 5.96
C ILE A 288 -6.95 26.83 6.02
N GLU A 289 -6.40 27.76 6.80
CA GLU A 289 -4.95 27.86 6.99
C GLU A 289 -4.38 26.61 7.68
N LEU A 290 -5.08 26.07 8.69
CA LEU A 290 -4.72 24.81 9.35
C LEU A 290 -4.70 23.63 8.35
N ILE A 291 -5.71 23.53 7.49
CA ILE A 291 -5.76 22.51 6.43
C ILE A 291 -4.58 22.68 5.48
N SER A 292 -4.32 23.88 5.00
CA SER A 292 -3.27 24.15 4.00
C SER A 292 -1.86 23.88 4.51
N LYS A 293 -1.62 24.05 5.81
CA LYS A 293 -0.35 23.77 6.50
C LYS A 293 -0.22 22.31 6.95
N SER A 294 -1.24 21.50 6.83
CA SER A 294 -1.19 20.09 7.20
C SER A 294 -0.26 19.31 6.28
N THR A 295 0.36 18.25 6.79
CA THR A 295 1.28 17.41 6.00
C THR A 295 0.56 16.34 5.17
N SER A 296 -0.71 16.10 5.44
CA SER A 296 -1.57 15.14 4.71
C SER A 296 -3.05 15.39 4.98
N VAL A 297 -3.92 14.83 4.11
CA VAL A 297 -5.37 14.87 4.30
C VAL A 297 -5.80 14.22 5.63
N GLU A 298 -5.12 13.16 6.04
CA GLU A 298 -5.37 12.51 7.33
C GLU A 298 -4.99 13.42 8.51
N ASN A 299 -3.85 14.09 8.44
CA ASN A 299 -3.44 15.02 9.50
C ASN A 299 -4.38 16.23 9.59
N ALA A 300 -4.88 16.74 8.46
CA ALA A 300 -5.92 17.76 8.44
C ALA A 300 -7.21 17.27 9.11
N LEU A 301 -7.62 16.02 8.83
CA LEU A 301 -8.77 15.40 9.48
C LEU A 301 -8.58 15.33 11.00
N LEU A 302 -7.48 14.78 11.47
CA LEU A 302 -7.18 14.63 12.89
C LEU A 302 -7.11 15.98 13.61
N ALA A 303 -6.54 17.00 12.97
CA ALA A 303 -6.44 18.34 13.55
C ALA A 303 -7.81 19.03 13.69
N LEU A 304 -8.74 18.77 12.76
CA LEU A 304 -10.10 19.34 12.80
C LEU A 304 -11.05 18.55 13.68
N GLU A 305 -10.95 17.23 13.74
CA GLU A 305 -11.98 16.33 14.26
C GLU A 305 -12.33 16.59 15.73
N LEU A 306 -11.34 16.90 16.56
CA LEU A 306 -11.54 17.09 18.00
C LEU A 306 -12.40 18.31 18.35
N ASN A 307 -12.22 19.41 17.63
CA ASN A 307 -12.82 20.69 17.96
C ASN A 307 -13.85 21.18 16.93
N ASN A 308 -13.82 20.62 15.74
CA ASN A 308 -14.59 21.08 14.59
C ASN A 308 -15.27 19.91 13.83
N PRO A 309 -16.02 19.00 14.51
CA PRO A 309 -16.60 17.82 13.85
C PRO A 309 -17.67 18.18 12.81
N LYS A 310 -18.36 19.32 12.96
CA LYS A 310 -19.34 19.81 11.98
C LYS A 310 -18.68 20.22 10.67
N GLU A 311 -17.57 20.94 10.75
CA GLU A 311 -16.76 21.38 9.64
C GLU A 311 -16.16 20.16 8.90
N VAL A 312 -15.70 19.15 9.64
CA VAL A 312 -15.27 17.87 9.06
C VAL A 312 -16.40 17.23 8.26
N ALA A 313 -17.61 17.14 8.82
CA ALA A 313 -18.75 16.54 8.12
C ALA A 313 -19.10 17.30 6.83
N LEU A 314 -19.05 18.63 6.85
CA LEU A 314 -19.29 19.48 5.68
C LEU A 314 -18.22 19.26 4.59
N ILE A 315 -16.93 19.36 4.93
CA ILE A 315 -15.82 19.27 3.98
C ILE A 315 -15.76 17.87 3.36
N TRP A 316 -15.80 16.81 4.17
CA TRP A 316 -15.72 15.44 3.66
C TRP A 316 -17.01 14.97 2.97
N GLY A 317 -18.17 15.45 3.41
CA GLY A 317 -19.44 15.29 2.69
C GLY A 317 -19.39 15.94 1.30
N ARG A 318 -18.85 17.16 1.22
CA ARG A 318 -18.59 17.84 -0.05
C ARG A 318 -17.62 17.05 -0.94
N MET A 319 -16.53 16.54 -0.36
CA MET A 319 -15.58 15.71 -1.06
C MET A 319 -16.25 14.51 -1.72
N ALA A 320 -17.06 13.76 -0.98
CA ALA A 320 -17.78 12.60 -1.50
C ALA A 320 -18.71 13.00 -2.65
N LYS A 321 -19.47 14.08 -2.51
CA LYS A 321 -20.34 14.62 -3.57
C LYS A 321 -19.56 15.02 -4.83
N GLU A 322 -18.43 15.72 -4.66
CA GLU A 322 -17.60 16.15 -5.80
C GLU A 322 -16.96 14.96 -6.52
N ILE A 323 -16.58 13.90 -5.80
CA ILE A 323 -16.10 12.65 -6.41
C ILE A 323 -17.15 12.10 -7.38
N GLU A 324 -18.41 11.99 -6.98
CA GLU A 324 -19.50 11.50 -7.83
C GLU A 324 -19.70 12.40 -9.05
N LEU A 325 -19.81 13.71 -8.84
CA LEU A 325 -20.05 14.69 -9.91
C LEU A 325 -18.90 14.72 -10.93
N LYS A 326 -17.66 14.81 -10.45
CA LYS A 326 -16.47 14.87 -11.31
C LYS A 326 -16.25 13.58 -12.07
N SER A 327 -16.49 12.42 -11.43
CA SER A 327 -16.37 11.12 -12.10
C SER A 327 -17.40 10.97 -13.22
N ARG A 328 -18.65 11.36 -12.98
CA ARG A 328 -19.68 11.40 -14.01
C ARG A 328 -19.34 12.37 -15.14
N SER A 329 -18.90 13.59 -14.80
CA SER A 329 -18.46 14.57 -15.80
C SER A 329 -17.28 14.07 -16.63
N TYR A 330 -16.36 13.33 -16.01
CA TYR A 330 -15.20 12.74 -16.70
C TYR A 330 -15.67 11.74 -17.76
N VAL A 331 -16.51 10.78 -17.38
CA VAL A 331 -17.07 9.79 -18.33
C VAL A 331 -17.80 10.47 -19.48
N ASN A 332 -18.63 11.46 -19.18
CA ASN A 332 -19.44 12.15 -20.18
C ASN A 332 -18.64 12.98 -21.20
N ARG A 333 -17.33 13.18 -20.99
CA ARG A 333 -16.43 13.77 -22.00
C ARG A 333 -16.12 12.80 -23.15
N TYR A 334 -16.21 11.50 -22.89
CA TYR A 334 -15.84 10.45 -23.85
C TYR A 334 -17.06 9.79 -24.48
N LEU A 335 -18.14 9.61 -23.72
CA LEU A 335 -19.38 9.01 -24.21
C LEU A 335 -20.58 9.49 -23.39
N SER A 336 -21.74 9.58 -24.02
CA SER A 336 -23.00 9.84 -23.32
C SER A 336 -23.36 8.60 -22.50
N SER A 337 -23.30 8.69 -21.16
CA SER A 337 -23.56 7.58 -20.27
C SER A 337 -24.60 7.92 -19.21
N THR A 338 -25.49 6.97 -18.95
CA THR A 338 -26.45 7.02 -17.83
C THR A 338 -25.93 6.31 -16.57
N MET A 339 -24.66 5.87 -16.56
CA MET A 339 -24.06 5.19 -15.43
C MET A 339 -24.14 6.05 -14.18
N GLU A 340 -24.74 5.52 -13.13
CA GLU A 340 -24.75 6.14 -11.80
C GLU A 340 -23.46 5.82 -11.06
N ILE A 341 -22.73 6.86 -10.68
CA ILE A 341 -21.45 6.71 -9.95
C ILE A 341 -21.67 7.17 -8.52
N GLY A 342 -21.50 6.25 -7.57
CA GLY A 342 -21.52 6.50 -6.14
C GLY A 342 -20.12 6.50 -5.53
N SER A 343 -19.97 7.08 -4.34
CA SER A 343 -18.72 7.10 -3.59
C SER A 343 -18.91 6.77 -2.12
N VAL A 344 -18.03 5.96 -1.56
CA VAL A 344 -17.95 5.64 -0.13
C VAL A 344 -16.51 5.73 0.31
N LEU A 345 -16.28 6.51 1.38
CA LEU A 345 -14.96 6.88 1.87
C LEU A 345 -14.70 6.30 3.26
N PHE A 346 -13.51 5.79 3.46
CA PHE A 346 -13.03 5.38 4.78
C PHE A 346 -11.74 6.12 5.16
N ASP A 347 -11.50 6.24 6.47
CA ASP A 347 -10.31 6.85 7.03
C ASP A 347 -9.15 5.85 7.17
N ARG A 348 -8.02 6.29 7.71
CA ARG A 348 -6.83 5.47 7.93
C ARG A 348 -7.07 4.33 8.94
N LYS A 349 -8.00 4.50 9.89
CA LYS A 349 -8.41 3.46 10.85
C LYS A 349 -9.35 2.42 10.22
N ARG A 350 -9.58 2.52 8.90
CA ARG A 350 -10.54 1.69 8.14
C ARG A 350 -11.99 1.83 8.63
N GLN A 351 -12.34 2.99 9.19
CA GLN A 351 -13.72 3.32 9.53
C GLN A 351 -14.38 3.95 8.30
N ILE A 352 -15.52 3.41 7.89
CA ILE A 352 -16.34 3.96 6.81
C ILE A 352 -17.10 5.13 7.39
N ARG A 353 -16.90 6.33 6.84
CA ARG A 353 -17.38 7.56 7.49
C ARG A 353 -18.19 8.48 6.58
N TRP A 354 -17.86 8.54 5.30
CA TRP A 354 -18.50 9.49 4.40
C TRP A 354 -18.91 8.80 3.11
N ALA A 355 -20.05 9.23 2.58
CA ALA A 355 -20.53 8.76 1.29
C ALA A 355 -21.21 9.91 0.53
N GLY A 356 -21.14 9.86 -0.78
CA GLY A 356 -21.94 10.71 -1.61
C GLY A 356 -23.38 10.21 -1.67
N PHE A 357 -24.28 11.03 -2.25
CA PHE A 357 -25.71 10.70 -2.33
C PHE A 357 -25.94 9.36 -3.05
N LYS A 358 -25.30 9.18 -4.22
CA LYS A 358 -25.42 7.93 -4.99
C LYS A 358 -24.74 6.75 -4.32
N GLY A 359 -23.64 6.99 -3.58
CA GLY A 359 -23.00 5.96 -2.77
C GLY A 359 -23.93 5.43 -1.68
N LEU A 360 -24.60 6.32 -0.95
CA LEU A 360 -25.60 5.93 0.07
C LEU A 360 -26.78 5.16 -0.56
N GLU A 361 -27.34 5.63 -1.68
CA GLU A 361 -28.42 4.92 -2.38
C GLU A 361 -28.00 3.49 -2.76
N GLN A 362 -26.79 3.32 -3.31
CA GLN A 362 -26.28 2.02 -3.73
C GLN A 362 -26.05 1.08 -2.54
N ILE A 363 -25.46 1.57 -1.45
CA ILE A 363 -25.25 0.77 -0.21
C ILE A 363 -26.60 0.33 0.40
N ASN A 364 -27.54 1.27 0.51
CA ASN A 364 -28.88 0.98 1.06
C ASN A 364 -29.65 -0.04 0.19
N SER A 365 -29.50 0.03 -1.15
CA SER A 365 -30.14 -0.93 -2.06
C SER A 365 -29.62 -2.36 -1.89
N LEU A 366 -28.43 -2.55 -1.30
CA LEU A 366 -27.89 -3.85 -0.93
C LEU A 366 -28.29 -4.30 0.48
N GLY A 367 -29.14 -3.54 1.17
CA GLY A 367 -29.52 -3.83 2.56
C GLY A 367 -28.41 -3.59 3.58
N LEU A 368 -27.35 -2.87 3.17
CA LEU A 368 -26.21 -2.55 4.02
C LEU A 368 -26.41 -1.17 4.67
N ILE A 369 -25.99 -1.04 5.93
CA ILE A 369 -26.09 0.23 6.69
C ILE A 369 -24.69 0.71 6.98
N LEU A 370 -24.38 1.93 6.54
CA LEU A 370 -23.19 2.62 7.01
C LEU A 370 -23.44 3.09 8.43
N LYS A 371 -22.70 2.56 9.39
CA LYS A 371 -22.70 3.10 10.75
C LYS A 371 -22.06 4.49 10.72
N SER A 372 -22.87 5.50 10.98
CA SER A 372 -22.44 6.90 11.12
C SER A 372 -21.49 7.08 12.30
#